data_cf250e3064c9faa1b0bdf2448c3cc0e4
#
_entry.id   cf250e3064c9faa1b0bdf2448c3cc0e4
#
_cell.length_a   1.000
_cell.length_b   1.000
_cell.length_c   1.000
_cell.angle_alpha   90.00
_cell.angle_beta   90.00
_cell.angle_gamma   90.00
#
_symmetry.space_group_name_H-M   'P 1'
#
loop_
_entity.id
_entity.type
_entity.pdbx_description
1 polymer ?
#
loop_
_entity_poly.entity_id
_entity_poly.type
_entity_poly.pdbx_seq_one_letter_code
_entity_poly.pdbx_strand_id
1 'polypeptide(L)'
;MRISVLSIPLLVAFALPSAAQNSTVMPTMSSVQPDSGKVGDVLTIRGDNLDREHVAALYLTDGKTDIKVSIIEQTGTSITFKIPPEATPGRRALMVLTKDKEPKLVEEPVKITVEPATT
;
A
#
# COMPACT_ATOMS: atom_id res chain seq x y z
N MET A 1 -52.88 33.65 23.49
CA MET A 1 -52.51 33.36 23.19
C MET A 1 -51.53 32.83 22.82
N ARG A 2 -51.10 32.64 22.57
CA ARG A 2 -50.35 32.19 22.25
C ARG A 2 -49.36 31.79 21.81
N ILE A 3 -48.76 31.51 21.57
CA ILE A 3 -48.02 31.16 21.16
C ILE A 3 -47.12 30.71 20.78
N SER A 4 -46.63 30.41 20.54
CA SER A 4 -45.99 29.98 20.14
C SER A 4 -45.02 29.67 19.76
N VAL A 5 -44.57 29.44 19.57
CA VAL A 5 -43.79 29.08 19.14
C VAL A 5 -42.88 28.63 18.77
N LEU A 6 -42.40 28.39 18.51
CA LEU A 6 -41.74 27.89 18.10
C LEU A 6 -40.74 27.55 17.75
N SER A 7 -40.21 27.31 17.58
CA SER A 7 -39.45 27.00 17.17
C SER A 7 -38.58 26.44 16.80
N ILE A 8 -38.18 26.09 16.46
CA ILE A 8 -37.51 25.47 16.00
C ILE A 8 -36.45 25.14 15.75
N PRO A 9 -35.92 24.82 15.61
CA PRO A 9 -34.94 24.51 15.25
C PRO A 9 -34.19 24.10 14.63
N LEU A 10 -33.79 23.81 14.30
CA LEU A 10 -33.18 23.43 13.64
C LEU A 10 -32.26 22.84 13.50
N LEU A 11 -31.79 22.41 13.34
CA LEU A 11 -31.00 21.83 13.10
C LEU A 11 -30.11 21.64 12.44
N VAL A 12 -29.60 21.41 12.17
CA VAL A 12 -28.85 21.37 11.55
C VAL A 12 -27.95 20.53 11.37
N ALA A 13 -27.61 20.00 11.01
CA ALA A 13 -26.94 19.10 10.78
C ALA A 13 -25.87 19.02 10.19
N PHE A 14 -25.27 18.92 9.87
CA PHE A 14 -24.39 18.82 9.24
C PHE A 14 -23.52 18.17 8.93
N ALA A 15 -23.26 17.81 8.57
CA ALA A 15 -22.75 17.18 8.05
C ALA A 15 -21.56 17.06 7.90
N LEU A 16 -20.98 16.86 7.63
CA LEU A 16 -19.99 16.77 7.36
C LEU A 16 -19.34 16.29 6.53
N PRO A 17 -18.92 16.23 6.14
CA PRO A 17 -18.25 16.07 5.30
C PRO A 17 -17.43 15.22 5.05
N SER A 18 -17.60 14.68 5.08
CA SER A 18 -17.03 13.86 4.74
C SER A 18 -16.08 13.90 3.97
N ALA A 19 -16.16 14.41 3.52
CA ALA A 19 -15.35 14.62 2.68
C ALA A 19 -14.24 14.17 2.89
N ALA A 20 -14.19 14.43 3.60
CA ALA A 20 -13.09 14.21 3.86
C ALA A 20 -12.66 13.11 3.32
N GLN A 21 -13.31 12.82 3.10
CA GLN A 21 -13.03 11.91 2.69
C GLN A 21 -12.18 11.69 1.75
N ASN A 22 -12.03 12.19 1.28
CA ASN A 22 -11.12 12.02 0.42
C ASN A 22 -9.99 11.54 1.01
N SER A 23 -10.05 11.09 1.95
CA SER A 23 -8.98 10.63 2.42
C SER A 23 -8.49 9.57 1.69
N THR A 24 -7.38 9.59 1.40
CA THR A 24 -6.73 8.63 0.70
C THR A 24 -6.56 7.45 1.56
N VAL A 25 -7.03 6.36 1.12
CA VAL A 25 -6.80 5.10 1.80
C VAL A 25 -5.42 4.63 1.41
N MET A 26 -4.53 4.53 2.37
CA MET A 26 -3.16 4.16 2.09
C MET A 26 -2.97 2.66 2.14
N PRO A 27 -2.23 2.10 1.18
CA PRO A 27 -1.85 0.71 1.28
C PRO A 27 -0.94 0.50 2.46
N THR A 28 -1.15 -0.57 3.20
CA THR A 28 -0.30 -0.91 4.34
C THR A 28 0.09 -2.36 4.25
N MET A 29 1.32 -2.66 4.63
CA MET A 29 1.81 -4.02 4.64
C MET A 29 2.14 -4.41 6.06
N SER A 30 1.77 -5.63 6.43
CA SER A 30 2.02 -6.10 7.79
C SER A 30 3.07 -7.20 7.83
N SER A 31 3.19 -8.00 6.78
CA SER A 31 4.15 -9.10 6.77
C SER A 31 4.43 -9.54 5.34
N VAL A 32 5.50 -10.28 5.18
CA VAL A 32 5.84 -10.90 3.91
C VAL A 32 6.37 -12.30 4.22
N GLN A 33 6.00 -13.27 3.40
CA GLN A 33 6.39 -14.66 3.57
C GLN A 33 6.71 -15.29 2.25
N PRO A 34 7.85 -15.96 2.18
CA PRO A 34 8.94 -15.86 3.13
C PRO A 34 9.54 -14.47 3.09
N ASP A 35 10.31 -14.11 4.12
CA ASP A 35 10.89 -12.76 4.14
C ASP A 35 12.27 -12.72 3.54
N SER A 36 12.67 -13.76 2.86
CA SER A 36 13.94 -13.80 2.14
C SER A 36 13.80 -14.72 0.95
N GLY A 37 14.64 -14.51 -0.05
CA GLY A 37 14.63 -15.33 -1.23
C GLY A 37 15.67 -14.87 -2.21
N LYS A 38 15.84 -15.66 -3.27
CA LYS A 38 16.77 -15.37 -4.34
C LYS A 38 16.02 -14.78 -5.53
N VAL A 39 16.79 -14.25 -6.45
CA VAL A 39 16.22 -13.79 -7.72
C VAL A 39 15.37 -14.91 -8.31
N GLY A 40 14.16 -14.58 -8.70
CA GLY A 40 13.23 -15.54 -9.27
C GLY A 40 12.29 -16.17 -8.27
N ASP A 41 12.58 -16.04 -6.98
CA ASP A 41 11.69 -16.56 -5.96
C ASP A 41 10.44 -15.71 -5.83
N VAL A 42 9.38 -16.34 -5.36
CA VAL A 42 8.08 -15.69 -5.23
C VAL A 42 7.79 -15.48 -3.75
N LEU A 43 7.45 -14.25 -3.41
CA LEU A 43 7.13 -13.88 -2.04
C LEU A 43 5.71 -13.33 -1.99
N THR A 44 5.05 -13.50 -0.86
CA THR A 44 3.70 -13.02 -0.68
C THR A 44 3.65 -12.01 0.46
N ILE A 45 3.12 -10.84 0.16
CA ILE A 45 2.94 -9.76 1.12
C ILE A 45 1.51 -9.81 1.62
N ARG A 46 1.33 -9.55 2.90
CA ARG A 46 0.00 -9.41 3.48
C ARG A 46 -0.19 -8.04 4.05
N GLY A 47 -1.39 -7.52 3.94
CA GLY A 47 -1.71 -6.20 4.45
C GLY A 47 -3.11 -5.79 4.08
N ASP A 48 -3.30 -4.50 3.90
CA ASP A 48 -4.61 -3.94 3.57
C ASP A 48 -4.50 -2.95 2.44
N ASN A 49 -5.54 -2.88 1.63
CA ASN A 49 -5.63 -1.94 0.51
C ASN A 49 -4.51 -2.14 -0.49
N LEU A 50 -4.19 -3.40 -0.76
CA LEU A 50 -3.11 -3.75 -1.67
C LEU A 50 -3.61 -4.02 -3.09
N ASP A 51 -4.89 -3.86 -3.34
CA ASP A 51 -5.49 -4.15 -4.64
C ASP A 51 -5.05 -3.11 -5.68
N ARG A 52 -5.38 -3.41 -6.92
CA ARG A 52 -4.96 -2.57 -8.03
C ARG A 52 -5.53 -1.17 -7.99
N GLU A 53 -6.61 -0.99 -7.26
CA GLU A 53 -7.20 0.34 -7.16
C GLU A 53 -6.44 1.22 -6.19
N HIS A 54 -5.58 0.65 -5.38
CA HIS A 54 -4.80 1.40 -4.40
C HIS A 54 -3.31 1.36 -4.67
N VAL A 55 -2.82 0.30 -5.33
CA VAL A 55 -1.40 0.12 -5.58
C VAL A 55 -1.19 0.01 -7.08
N ALA A 56 -0.46 0.95 -7.65
CA ALA A 56 -0.16 0.94 -9.07
C ALA A 56 1.10 0.15 -9.38
N ALA A 57 2.06 0.11 -8.47
CA ALA A 57 3.31 -0.58 -8.70
C ALA A 57 3.98 -0.89 -7.37
N LEU A 58 4.87 -1.86 -7.40
CA LEU A 58 5.61 -2.29 -6.23
C LEU A 58 7.09 -2.25 -6.55
N TYR A 59 7.89 -1.79 -5.58
CA TYR A 59 9.32 -1.64 -5.76
C TYR A 59 10.08 -2.22 -4.58
N LEU A 60 11.30 -2.66 -4.84
CA LEU A 60 12.28 -2.95 -3.81
C LEU A 60 13.26 -1.78 -3.78
N THR A 61 13.59 -1.32 -2.59
CA THR A 61 14.50 -0.19 -2.50
C THR A 61 15.55 -0.43 -1.43
N ASP A 62 16.77 0.05 -1.71
CA ASP A 62 17.83 0.06 -0.71
C ASP A 62 18.08 1.47 -0.19
N GLY A 63 17.16 2.39 -0.50
CA GLY A 63 17.33 3.78 -0.10
C GLY A 63 17.97 4.64 -1.17
N LYS A 64 18.58 4.04 -2.17
CA LYS A 64 19.21 4.76 -3.26
C LYS A 64 18.63 4.37 -4.60
N THR A 65 18.40 3.10 -4.78
CA THR A 65 17.91 2.57 -6.05
C THR A 65 16.60 1.86 -5.83
N ASP A 66 15.63 2.14 -6.67
CA ASP A 66 14.32 1.51 -6.63
C ASP A 66 14.20 0.57 -7.81
N ILE A 67 13.83 -0.66 -7.54
CA ILE A 67 13.71 -1.68 -8.59
C ILE A 67 12.25 -2.13 -8.63
N LYS A 68 11.62 -1.95 -9.79
CA LYS A 68 10.23 -2.35 -9.95
C LYS A 68 10.15 -3.87 -10.03
N VAL A 69 9.18 -4.44 -9.32
CA VAL A 69 9.00 -5.88 -9.32
C VAL A 69 7.74 -6.24 -10.09
N SER A 70 7.71 -7.49 -10.55
CA SER A 70 6.54 -8.01 -11.24
C SER A 70 5.57 -8.57 -10.25
N ILE A 71 4.36 -8.06 -10.26
CA ILE A 71 3.30 -8.56 -9.41
C ILE A 71 2.63 -9.71 -10.14
N ILE A 72 2.54 -10.86 -9.47
CA ILE A 72 1.94 -12.05 -10.04
C ILE A 72 0.46 -12.10 -9.71
N GLU A 73 0.13 -11.85 -8.45
CA GLU A 73 -1.25 -11.81 -8.01
C GLU A 73 -1.42 -10.66 -7.06
N GLN A 74 -2.60 -10.06 -7.08
CA GLN A 74 -2.87 -8.88 -6.27
C GLN A 74 -4.31 -8.89 -5.83
N THR A 75 -4.52 -8.88 -4.52
CA THR A 75 -5.84 -8.74 -3.94
C THR A 75 -5.79 -7.62 -2.93
N GLY A 76 -6.91 -7.33 -2.30
CA GLY A 76 -6.95 -6.26 -1.29
C GLY A 76 -6.09 -6.55 -0.08
N THR A 77 -5.79 -7.81 0.21
CA THR A 77 -5.05 -8.18 1.41
C THR A 77 -3.73 -8.86 1.13
N SER A 78 -3.37 -9.08 -0.14
CA SER A 78 -2.11 -9.74 -0.45
C SER A 78 -1.59 -9.33 -1.81
N ILE A 79 -0.28 -9.36 -1.93
CA ILE A 79 0.41 -9.20 -3.21
C ILE A 79 1.45 -10.29 -3.29
N THR A 80 1.42 -11.04 -4.38
CA THR A 80 2.43 -12.04 -4.66
C THR A 80 3.31 -11.50 -5.77
N PHE A 81 4.61 -11.49 -5.54
CA PHE A 81 5.53 -10.92 -6.50
C PHE A 81 6.77 -11.79 -6.62
N LYS A 82 7.52 -11.56 -7.69
CA LYS A 82 8.74 -12.28 -7.96
C LYS A 82 9.92 -11.33 -7.78
N ILE A 83 10.99 -11.82 -7.14
CA ILE A 83 12.19 -11.03 -6.99
C ILE A 83 12.83 -10.87 -8.36
N PRO A 84 13.03 -9.62 -8.81
CA PRO A 84 13.51 -9.39 -10.19
C PRO A 84 14.99 -9.66 -10.32
N PRO A 85 15.46 -9.93 -11.55
CA PRO A 85 16.87 -10.22 -11.78
C PRO A 85 17.78 -9.04 -11.47
N GLU A 86 17.25 -7.84 -11.45
CA GLU A 86 18.05 -6.67 -11.11
C GLU A 86 18.32 -6.54 -9.62
N ALA A 87 17.64 -7.31 -8.79
CA ALA A 87 17.81 -7.21 -7.36
C ALA A 87 19.17 -7.78 -6.96
N THR A 88 19.93 -7.00 -6.21
CA THR A 88 21.21 -7.47 -5.71
C THR A 88 21.02 -7.99 -4.29
N PRO A 89 21.92 -8.88 -3.84
CA PRO A 89 21.80 -9.40 -2.48
C PRO A 89 21.81 -8.31 -1.44
N GLY A 90 21.04 -8.51 -0.38
CA GLY A 90 21.00 -7.58 0.72
C GLY A 90 19.59 -7.34 1.18
N ARG A 91 19.48 -6.50 2.19
CA ARG A 91 18.19 -6.16 2.75
C ARG A 91 17.54 -5.07 1.94
N ARG A 92 16.25 -5.23 1.66
CA ARG A 92 15.51 -4.28 0.85
C ARG A 92 14.19 -3.97 1.51
N ALA A 93 13.79 -2.71 1.45
CA ALA A 93 12.45 -2.32 1.89
C ALA A 93 11.49 -2.45 0.72
N LEU A 94 10.24 -2.61 1.04
CA LEU A 94 9.19 -2.63 0.03
C LEU A 94 8.57 -1.25 -0.05
N MET A 95 8.28 -0.84 -1.27
CA MET A 95 7.74 0.49 -1.52
C MET A 95 6.64 0.37 -2.55
N VAL A 96 5.54 1.08 -2.33
CA VAL A 96 4.43 1.06 -3.27
C VAL A 96 4.25 2.41 -3.92
N LEU A 97 3.80 2.39 -5.15
CA LEU A 97 3.34 3.60 -5.82
C LEU A 97 1.83 3.57 -5.72
N THR A 98 1.26 4.57 -5.09
CA THR A 98 -0.19 4.60 -4.91
C THR A 98 -0.88 4.91 -6.23
N LYS A 99 -2.06 4.35 -6.40
CA LYS A 99 -2.84 4.64 -7.58
C LYS A 99 -3.83 5.73 -7.24
N ASP A 100 -3.47 6.95 -7.60
CA ASP A 100 -4.15 8.11 -7.14
C ASP A 100 -3.96 9.18 -8.19
N LYS A 101 -4.69 10.25 -8.10
CA LYS A 101 -4.48 11.37 -9.01
C LYS A 101 -3.08 11.91 -8.87
N GLU A 102 -2.57 11.90 -7.67
CA GLU A 102 -1.19 12.30 -7.41
C GLU A 102 -0.49 11.11 -6.81
N PRO A 103 0.05 10.23 -7.65
CA PRO A 103 0.70 9.03 -7.13
C PRO A 103 1.86 9.37 -6.22
N LYS A 104 2.01 8.59 -5.17
CA LYS A 104 3.08 8.79 -4.21
C LYS A 104 3.81 7.49 -3.99
N LEU A 105 5.10 7.59 -3.78
CA LEU A 105 5.90 6.45 -3.38
C LEU A 105 5.89 6.38 -1.87
N VAL A 106 5.45 5.27 -1.34
CA VAL A 106 5.34 5.07 0.10
C VAL A 106 6.20 3.88 0.49
N GLU A 107 7.16 4.12 1.36
CA GLU A 107 7.98 3.04 1.85
C GLU A 107 7.23 2.33 2.97
N GLU A 108 7.09 1.02 2.85
CA GLU A 108 6.36 0.23 3.82
C GLU A 108 7.29 -0.27 4.90
N PRO A 109 6.76 -0.60 6.07
CA PRO A 109 7.62 -1.05 7.16
C PRO A 109 8.19 -2.45 7.00
N VAL A 110 7.73 -3.17 5.99
CA VAL A 110 8.13 -4.56 5.78
C VAL A 110 9.39 -4.60 4.92
N LYS A 111 10.34 -5.45 5.29
CA LYS A 111 11.57 -5.61 4.55
C LYS A 111 11.78 -7.07 4.19
N ILE A 112 12.51 -7.27 3.12
CA ILE A 112 12.91 -8.62 2.72
C ILE A 112 14.43 -8.65 2.57
N THR A 113 14.96 -9.87 2.55
CA THR A 113 16.37 -10.08 2.28
C THR A 113 16.50 -10.80 0.96
N VAL A 114 17.23 -10.22 0.03
CA VAL A 114 17.57 -10.88 -1.23
C VAL A 114 18.83 -11.64 -1.00
N GLU A 115 18.78 -12.95 -1.21
CA GLU A 115 19.92 -13.83 -0.96
C GLU A 115 20.74 -13.98 -2.21
N PRO A 116 22.05 -14.21 -2.05
CA PRO A 116 22.89 -14.42 -3.22
C PRO A 116 22.45 -15.65 -3.99
N ALA A 117 22.63 -15.60 -5.29
CA ALA A 117 22.31 -16.75 -6.11
C ALA A 117 23.24 -17.91 -5.73
N THR A 118 22.66 -19.09 -5.73
CA THR A 118 23.45 -20.29 -5.47
C THR A 118 24.06 -20.76 -6.78
N THR A 119 25.29 -21.07 -6.76
CA THR A 119 25.92 -21.58 -7.97
C THR A 119 26.23 -23.05 -7.82
#